data_6be4cf5fcee0f4a88456a23d07d63788
#
_entry.id   6be4cf5fcee0f4a88456a23d07d63788
#
_cell.length_a   1.000
_cell.length_b   1.000
_cell.length_c   1.000
_cell.angle_alpha   90.00
_cell.angle_beta   90.00
_cell.angle_gamma   90.00
#
_symmetry.space_group_name_H-M   'P 1'
#
loop_
_entity.id
_entity.type
_entity.pdbx_description
1 polymer ?
#
loop_
_entity_poly.entity_id
_entity_poly.type
_entity_poly.pdbx_seq_one_letter_code
_entity_poly.pdbx_strand_id
1 'polypeptide(L)'
;MAKINWNNERRKLKDLQPWSRNPRQINKAQAARLAESFNEFGQVETIAIGPTNEVYNGHQRLGVLLAKYGGEHEVEVRVASEPLTEKQREKLTVYLHKGAAGEWDFDVLANEFELDELLDWGFEKRDLDIDLWQPEGEASDDAPV
;
A
#
# COMPACT_ATOMS: atom_id res chain seq x y z
N MET A 1 -19.73 5.80 -16.51
CA MET A 1 -19.84 4.38 -16.45
C MET A 1 -18.59 3.70 -16.93
N ALA A 2 -18.12 2.75 -16.18
CA ALA A 2 -16.89 2.09 -16.54
C ALA A 2 -17.12 1.11 -17.67
N LYS A 3 -16.16 1.04 -18.59
CA LYS A 3 -16.22 0.07 -19.66
C LYS A 3 -15.43 -1.16 -19.33
N ILE A 4 -14.59 -1.10 -18.30
CA ILE A 4 -13.75 -2.22 -17.91
C ILE A 4 -14.40 -2.86 -16.69
N ASN A 5 -14.59 -4.16 -16.76
CA ASN A 5 -15.12 -4.92 -15.64
C ASN A 5 -14.01 -5.69 -14.98
N TRP A 6 -14.16 -5.97 -13.71
CA TRP A 6 -13.10 -6.62 -12.93
C TRP A 6 -13.67 -7.84 -12.23
N ASN A 7 -12.94 -8.94 -12.27
CA ASN A 7 -13.34 -10.17 -11.59
C ASN A 7 -12.26 -10.62 -10.64
N ASN A 8 -12.67 -11.22 -9.54
CA ASN A 8 -11.72 -11.79 -8.59
C ASN A 8 -11.32 -13.18 -9.05
N GLU A 9 -10.03 -13.45 -9.09
CA GLU A 9 -9.48 -14.73 -9.50
C GLU A 9 -8.25 -15.00 -8.66
N ARG A 10 -7.59 -16.12 -8.90
CA ARG A 10 -6.35 -16.48 -8.22
C ARG A 10 -5.27 -16.71 -9.26
N ARG A 11 -4.04 -16.41 -8.90
CA ARG A 11 -2.87 -16.62 -9.78
C ARG A 11 -1.67 -16.97 -8.93
N LYS A 12 -0.74 -17.71 -9.49
CA LYS A 12 0.54 -17.92 -8.83
C LYS A 12 1.37 -16.66 -8.98
N LEU A 13 2.12 -16.34 -7.93
CA LEU A 13 2.92 -15.11 -7.94
C LEU A 13 3.88 -15.06 -9.12
N LYS A 14 4.44 -16.21 -9.50
CA LYS A 14 5.41 -16.23 -10.61
C LYS A 14 4.81 -15.86 -11.95
N ASP A 15 3.50 -15.97 -12.08
CA ASP A 15 2.84 -15.66 -13.36
C ASP A 15 2.53 -14.18 -13.49
N LEU A 16 2.66 -13.41 -12.44
CA LEU A 16 2.36 -11.99 -12.48
C LEU A 16 3.55 -11.20 -13.00
N GLN A 17 3.29 -10.26 -13.89
CA GLN A 17 4.35 -9.54 -14.58
C GLN A 17 4.40 -8.08 -14.10
N PRO A 18 5.42 -7.70 -13.36
CA PRO A 18 5.53 -6.32 -12.88
C PRO A 18 5.77 -5.35 -14.04
N TRP A 19 5.35 -4.12 -13.82
CA TRP A 19 5.53 -3.06 -14.81
C TRP A 19 6.88 -2.39 -14.58
N SER A 20 7.73 -2.39 -15.58
CA SER A 20 9.06 -1.82 -15.44
C SER A 20 9.04 -0.31 -15.21
N ARG A 21 7.96 0.35 -15.60
CA ARG A 21 7.81 1.80 -15.40
C ARG A 21 7.12 2.17 -14.10
N ASN A 22 6.91 1.20 -13.21
CA ASN A 22 6.27 1.47 -11.93
C ASN A 22 7.07 2.52 -11.14
N PRO A 23 6.47 3.69 -10.84
CA PRO A 23 7.20 4.77 -10.19
C PRO A 23 7.25 4.65 -8.67
N ARG A 24 6.58 3.67 -8.09
CA ARG A 24 6.46 3.57 -6.64
C ARG A 24 7.52 2.65 -6.07
N GLN A 25 8.04 3.02 -4.94
CA GLN A 25 9.05 2.24 -4.25
C GLN A 25 8.75 2.27 -2.75
N ILE A 26 9.20 1.26 -2.04
CA ILE A 26 9.08 1.23 -0.59
C ILE A 26 10.46 0.93 0.00
N ASN A 27 10.67 1.39 1.22
CA ASN A 27 11.94 1.14 1.90
C ASN A 27 11.85 -0.16 2.70
N LYS A 28 12.94 -0.54 3.35
CA LYS A 28 13.00 -1.80 4.09
C LYS A 28 11.99 -1.84 5.22
N ALA A 29 11.81 -0.74 5.92
CA ALA A 29 10.87 -0.71 7.03
C ALA A 29 9.45 -0.90 6.54
N GLN A 30 9.10 -0.29 5.42
CA GLN A 30 7.76 -0.45 4.84
C GLN A 30 7.57 -1.88 4.36
N ALA A 31 8.58 -2.47 3.76
CA ALA A 31 8.50 -3.86 3.30
C ALA A 31 8.33 -4.81 4.49
N ALA A 32 9.02 -4.55 5.60
CA ALA A 32 8.90 -5.38 6.78
C ALA A 32 7.50 -5.31 7.38
N ARG A 33 6.91 -4.11 7.41
CA ARG A 33 5.55 -3.96 7.93
C ARG A 33 4.53 -4.61 7.03
N LEU A 34 4.74 -4.54 5.71
CA LEU A 34 3.85 -5.20 4.78
C LEU A 34 3.93 -6.71 4.96
N ALA A 35 5.14 -7.26 5.14
CA ALA A 35 5.32 -8.68 5.39
C ALA A 35 4.64 -9.10 6.69
N GLU A 36 4.72 -8.28 7.71
CA GLU A 36 4.09 -8.59 8.97
C GLU A 36 2.56 -8.55 8.86
N SER A 37 2.05 -7.63 8.06
CA SER A 37 0.63 -7.56 7.78
C SER A 37 0.14 -8.87 7.14
N PHE A 38 0.91 -9.43 6.22
CA PHE A 38 0.55 -10.70 5.61
C PHE A 38 0.58 -11.83 6.64
N ASN A 39 1.53 -11.79 7.58
CA ASN A 39 1.60 -12.80 8.63
C ASN A 39 0.40 -12.73 9.56
N GLU A 40 0.02 -11.54 9.94
CA GLU A 40 -1.01 -11.37 10.94
C GLU A 40 -2.42 -11.45 10.37
N PHE A 41 -2.63 -10.88 9.22
CA PHE A 41 -3.98 -10.72 8.66
C PHE A 41 -4.23 -11.48 7.36
N GLY A 42 -3.20 -12.02 6.75
CA GLY A 42 -3.33 -12.64 5.44
C GLY A 42 -3.40 -11.59 4.34
N GLN A 43 -3.91 -12.00 3.21
CA GLN A 43 -4.00 -11.08 2.07
C GLN A 43 -5.28 -10.26 2.17
N VAL A 44 -5.17 -9.05 2.67
CA VAL A 44 -6.31 -8.16 2.85
C VAL A 44 -6.67 -7.46 1.54
N GLU A 45 -5.66 -7.04 0.77
CA GLU A 45 -5.89 -6.34 -0.50
C GLU A 45 -5.40 -7.18 -1.66
N THR A 46 -6.15 -7.14 -2.74
CA THR A 46 -5.79 -7.92 -3.93
C THR A 46 -4.80 -7.16 -4.79
N ILE A 47 -4.22 -7.89 -5.74
CA ILE A 47 -3.34 -7.29 -6.76
C ILE A 47 -4.18 -7.15 -8.02
N ALA A 48 -4.19 -5.96 -8.62
CA ALA A 48 -4.98 -5.71 -9.82
C ALA A 48 -4.11 -5.97 -11.05
N ILE A 49 -4.63 -6.77 -11.97
CA ILE A 49 -3.88 -7.19 -13.15
C ILE A 49 -4.75 -7.11 -14.40
N GLY A 50 -4.11 -7.14 -15.54
CA GLY A 50 -4.80 -7.25 -16.81
C GLY A 50 -4.99 -8.70 -17.20
N PRO A 51 -5.66 -8.94 -18.33
CA PRO A 51 -5.98 -10.31 -18.77
C PRO A 51 -4.77 -11.19 -19.04
N THR A 52 -3.62 -10.58 -19.31
CA THR A 52 -2.41 -11.37 -19.57
C THR A 52 -1.43 -11.25 -18.41
N ASN A 53 -1.95 -11.03 -17.21
CA ASN A 53 -1.20 -11.05 -15.94
C ASN A 53 -0.27 -9.85 -15.73
N GLU A 54 -0.42 -8.81 -16.51
CA GLU A 54 0.33 -7.58 -16.30
C GLU A 54 -0.19 -6.88 -15.05
N VAL A 55 0.69 -6.50 -14.14
CA VAL A 55 0.30 -5.91 -12.87
C VAL A 55 0.02 -4.42 -13.02
N TYR A 56 -1.16 -3.99 -12.58
CA TYR A 56 -1.55 -2.59 -12.61
C TYR A 56 -1.42 -1.94 -11.23
N ASN A 57 -1.69 -2.67 -10.19
CA ASN A 57 -1.57 -2.15 -8.82
C ASN A 57 -1.18 -3.28 -7.89
N GLY A 58 -0.32 -2.99 -6.93
CA GLY A 58 0.11 -3.99 -5.96
C GLY A 58 1.52 -4.50 -6.19
N HIS A 59 2.35 -3.73 -6.88
CA HIS A 59 3.75 -4.13 -7.14
C HIS A 59 4.51 -4.40 -5.85
N GLN A 60 4.29 -3.58 -4.82
CA GLN A 60 4.99 -3.75 -3.56
C GLN A 60 4.54 -5.04 -2.88
N ARG A 61 3.24 -5.33 -2.93
CA ARG A 61 2.70 -6.56 -2.38
C ARG A 61 3.28 -7.76 -3.11
N LEU A 62 3.36 -7.68 -4.43
CA LEU A 62 3.94 -8.75 -5.23
C LEU A 62 5.37 -9.03 -4.80
N GLY A 63 6.19 -7.99 -4.67
CA GLY A 63 7.59 -8.15 -4.31
C GLY A 63 7.75 -8.77 -2.92
N VAL A 64 7.00 -8.30 -1.95
CA VAL A 64 7.08 -8.82 -0.59
C VAL A 64 6.59 -10.26 -0.52
N LEU A 65 5.49 -10.56 -1.22
CA LEU A 65 4.93 -11.92 -1.21
C LEU A 65 5.87 -12.90 -1.90
N LEU A 66 6.52 -12.49 -3.00
CA LEU A 66 7.49 -13.34 -3.67
C LEU A 66 8.67 -13.66 -2.74
N ALA A 67 9.16 -12.66 -2.03
CA ALA A 67 10.28 -12.86 -1.11
C ALA A 67 9.89 -13.77 0.05
N LYS A 68 8.64 -13.70 0.48
CA LYS A 68 8.19 -14.43 1.63
C LYS A 68 7.76 -15.87 1.32
N TYR A 69 7.04 -16.06 0.24
CA TYR A 69 6.40 -17.34 -0.05
C TYR A 69 6.91 -18.04 -1.30
N GLY A 70 7.59 -17.33 -2.18
CA GLY A 70 8.07 -17.91 -3.43
C GLY A 70 7.03 -17.88 -4.52
N GLY A 71 7.46 -18.18 -5.74
CA GLY A 71 6.64 -18.00 -6.94
C GLY A 71 5.45 -18.93 -7.07
N GLU A 72 5.48 -20.09 -6.40
CA GLU A 72 4.38 -21.04 -6.53
C GLU A 72 3.19 -20.69 -5.65
N HIS A 73 3.35 -19.75 -4.76
CA HIS A 73 2.27 -19.33 -3.86
C HIS A 73 1.17 -18.65 -4.65
N GLU A 74 -0.07 -18.99 -4.35
CA GLU A 74 -1.21 -18.40 -5.04
C GLU A 74 -1.77 -17.23 -4.25
N VAL A 75 -2.18 -16.22 -4.97
CA VAL A 75 -2.78 -15.02 -4.36
C VAL A 75 -4.06 -14.66 -5.10
N GLU A 76 -4.87 -13.87 -4.44
CA GLU A 76 -6.09 -13.35 -5.06
C GLU A 76 -5.78 -12.11 -5.86
N VAL A 77 -6.36 -12.02 -7.03
CA VAL A 77 -6.14 -10.91 -7.93
C VAL A 77 -7.47 -10.40 -8.45
N ARG A 78 -7.45 -9.15 -8.87
CA ARG A 78 -8.58 -8.57 -9.57
C ARG A 78 -8.19 -8.44 -11.03
N VAL A 79 -8.92 -9.09 -11.91
CA VAL A 79 -8.54 -9.18 -13.33
C VAL A 79 -9.44 -8.31 -14.16
N ALA A 80 -8.85 -7.42 -14.94
CA ALA A 80 -9.59 -6.55 -15.83
C ALA A 80 -10.13 -7.33 -17.02
N SER A 81 -11.30 -6.94 -17.50
CA SER A 81 -11.93 -7.62 -18.64
C SER A 81 -11.16 -7.38 -19.94
N GLU A 82 -10.40 -6.31 -20.00
CA GLU A 82 -9.59 -6.00 -21.18
C GLU A 82 -8.33 -5.27 -20.74
N PRO A 83 -7.27 -5.28 -21.54
CA PRO A 83 -6.03 -4.63 -21.14
C PRO A 83 -6.16 -3.12 -21.14
N LEU A 84 -5.48 -2.49 -20.22
CA LEU A 84 -5.39 -1.03 -20.20
C LEU A 84 -4.35 -0.58 -21.21
N THR A 85 -4.59 0.56 -21.82
CA THR A 85 -3.56 1.18 -22.63
C THR A 85 -2.47 1.71 -21.70
N GLU A 86 -1.32 2.00 -22.27
CA GLU A 86 -0.21 2.52 -21.48
C GLU A 86 -0.61 3.81 -20.76
N LYS A 87 -1.32 4.68 -21.44
CA LYS A 87 -1.75 5.93 -20.83
C LYS A 87 -2.77 5.70 -19.71
N GLN A 88 -3.67 4.76 -19.88
CA GLN A 88 -4.61 4.42 -18.83
C GLN A 88 -3.87 3.85 -17.62
N ARG A 89 -2.82 3.06 -17.88
CA ARG A 89 -2.04 2.45 -16.82
C ARG A 89 -1.32 3.52 -16.00
N GLU A 90 -0.74 4.51 -16.69
CA GLU A 90 -0.10 5.64 -16.02
C GLU A 90 -1.11 6.39 -15.15
N LYS A 91 -2.25 6.68 -15.72
CA LYS A 91 -3.28 7.46 -15.05
C LYS A 91 -3.83 6.72 -13.83
N LEU A 92 -4.10 5.44 -13.98
CA LEU A 92 -4.62 4.64 -12.89
C LEU A 92 -3.61 4.58 -11.74
N THR A 93 -2.33 4.40 -12.04
CA THR A 93 -1.29 4.37 -11.03
C THR A 93 -1.30 5.65 -10.19
N VAL A 94 -1.41 6.79 -10.86
CA VAL A 94 -1.41 8.06 -10.16
C VAL A 94 -2.72 8.24 -9.37
N TYR A 95 -3.85 7.90 -9.96
CA TYR A 95 -5.13 8.06 -9.30
C TYR A 95 -5.25 7.22 -8.03
N LEU A 96 -4.80 5.98 -8.08
CA LEU A 96 -4.94 5.11 -6.91
C LEU A 96 -3.99 5.48 -5.79
N HIS A 97 -2.88 6.08 -6.14
CA HIS A 97 -1.89 6.42 -5.12
C HIS A 97 -2.04 7.86 -4.64
N LYS A 98 -2.14 8.78 -5.55
CA LYS A 98 -2.16 10.19 -5.19
C LYS A 98 -3.57 10.69 -4.91
N GLY A 99 -4.51 10.25 -5.71
CA GLY A 99 -5.85 10.81 -5.65
C GLY A 99 -6.82 10.09 -4.73
N ALA A 100 -6.54 8.86 -4.37
CA ALA A 100 -7.48 8.06 -3.60
C ALA A 100 -7.03 7.79 -2.17
N ALA A 101 -5.83 8.21 -1.81
CA ALA A 101 -5.30 7.87 -0.49
C ALA A 101 -5.94 8.66 0.64
N GLY A 102 -6.47 9.83 0.34
CA GLY A 102 -7.05 10.66 1.39
C GLY A 102 -6.00 11.24 2.32
N GLU A 103 -6.44 11.73 3.43
CA GLU A 103 -5.57 12.33 4.42
C GLU A 103 -5.93 11.80 5.79
N TRP A 104 -4.98 11.86 6.69
CA TRP A 104 -5.22 11.45 8.06
C TRP A 104 -5.84 12.59 8.85
N ASP A 105 -6.81 12.24 9.71
CA ASP A 105 -7.34 13.21 10.66
C ASP A 105 -6.48 13.07 11.92
N PHE A 106 -5.56 14.00 12.10
CA PHE A 106 -4.61 13.90 13.19
C PHE A 106 -5.23 14.09 14.56
N ASP A 107 -6.35 14.81 14.63
CA ASP A 107 -7.05 14.94 15.90
C ASP A 107 -7.65 13.61 16.35
N VAL A 108 -8.21 12.87 15.42
CA VAL A 108 -8.74 11.55 15.73
C VAL A 108 -7.62 10.61 16.12
N LEU A 109 -6.51 10.66 15.39
CA LEU A 109 -5.37 9.80 15.73
C LEU A 109 -4.88 10.12 17.15
N ALA A 110 -4.78 11.40 17.46
CA ALA A 110 -4.27 11.80 18.77
C ALA A 110 -5.23 11.41 19.90
N ASN A 111 -6.52 11.49 19.66
CA ASN A 111 -7.50 11.25 20.70
C ASN A 111 -7.90 9.79 20.86
N GLU A 112 -7.82 9.01 19.78
CA GLU A 112 -8.37 7.66 19.81
C GLU A 112 -7.33 6.56 19.65
N PHE A 113 -6.10 6.89 19.33
CA PHE A 113 -5.06 5.89 19.07
C PHE A 113 -3.86 6.16 19.98
N GLU A 114 -3.11 5.11 20.29
CA GLU A 114 -1.91 5.24 21.13
C GLU A 114 -0.71 5.63 20.28
N LEU A 115 0.01 6.65 20.71
CA LEU A 115 1.14 7.14 19.96
C LEU A 115 2.20 6.07 19.70
N ASP A 116 2.53 5.31 20.74
CA ASP A 116 3.56 4.27 20.60
C ASP A 116 3.16 3.25 19.54
N GLU A 117 1.90 2.92 19.49
CA GLU A 117 1.42 1.95 18.49
C GLU A 117 1.49 2.54 17.09
N LEU A 118 1.10 3.78 16.93
CA LEU A 118 1.16 4.43 15.62
C LEU A 118 2.60 4.47 15.10
N LEU A 119 3.55 4.76 15.98
CA LEU A 119 4.94 4.78 15.57
C LEU A 119 5.43 3.38 15.22
N ASP A 120 4.99 2.38 15.97
CA ASP A 120 5.36 1.01 15.69
C ASP A 120 4.75 0.53 14.38
N TRP A 121 3.57 1.00 14.07
CA TRP A 121 2.84 0.57 12.87
C TRP A 121 3.23 1.33 11.61
N GLY A 122 4.07 2.34 11.71
CA GLY A 122 4.59 2.95 10.51
C GLY A 122 4.66 4.45 10.46
N PHE A 123 4.01 5.13 11.38
CA PHE A 123 4.13 6.57 11.40
C PHE A 123 5.50 6.98 11.94
N GLU A 124 6.04 8.05 11.41
CA GLU A 124 7.24 8.66 11.96
C GLU A 124 6.82 9.87 12.76
N LYS A 125 7.65 10.29 13.70
CA LYS A 125 7.30 11.43 14.53
C LYS A 125 6.99 12.67 13.70
N ARG A 126 7.68 12.84 12.59
CA ARG A 126 7.46 14.01 11.76
C ARG A 126 6.14 13.92 11.00
N ASP A 127 5.65 12.70 10.75
CA ASP A 127 4.36 12.53 10.05
C ASP A 127 3.23 12.96 10.97
N LEU A 128 3.39 12.70 12.24
CA LEU A 128 2.45 13.14 13.23
C LEU A 128 2.94 14.50 13.70
N ASP A 129 2.09 15.43 13.84
CA ASP A 129 2.49 16.71 14.38
C ASP A 129 2.80 16.44 15.84
N ILE A 130 4.07 16.29 16.16
CA ILE A 130 4.47 15.86 17.48
C ILE A 130 3.92 16.77 18.56
N ASP A 131 3.68 18.02 18.23
CA ASP A 131 3.13 18.94 19.20
C ASP A 131 1.74 18.52 19.66
N LEU A 132 1.00 17.82 18.83
CA LEU A 132 -0.31 17.37 19.23
C LEU A 132 -0.24 16.28 20.28
N TRP A 133 0.90 15.66 20.44
CA TRP A 133 1.04 14.52 21.32
C TRP A 133 1.78 14.82 22.59
N GLN A 134 2.27 16.04 22.76
CA GLN A 134 3.05 16.37 23.93
C GLN A 134 2.17 16.90 25.02
N PRO A 135 2.48 16.60 26.27
CA PRO A 135 1.74 17.18 27.37
C PRO A 135 1.93 18.66 27.35
N GLU A 136 0.93 19.35 27.87
CA GLU A 136 1.02 20.72 27.91
C GLU A 136 2.19 21.19 28.64
N GLY A 137 2.85 22.13 28.18
CA GLY A 137 3.99 22.65 28.85
C GLY A 137 5.29 22.11 28.37
N GLU A 138 5.27 21.09 27.64
CA GLU A 138 6.47 20.58 27.18
C GLU A 138 6.70 20.79 25.81
N ALA A 139 5.88 21.37 25.25
CA ALA A 139 5.97 21.42 23.94
C ALA A 139 7.04 22.01 23.38
N SER A 140 7.23 22.96 23.60
CA SER A 140 7.95 23.65 22.89
C SER A 140 9.21 23.47 22.47
N ASP A 141 9.98 23.46 23.20
CA ASP A 141 11.24 23.49 22.84
C ASP A 141 11.68 22.58 21.93
N ASP A 142 11.22 21.55 21.96
CA ASP A 142 11.75 20.57 21.24
C ASP A 142 11.07 20.34 20.12
N ALA A 143 10.19 20.93 19.96
CA ALA A 143 9.36 20.72 19.05
C ALA A 143 9.94 20.40 17.88
N PRO A 144 9.84 19.80 17.35
CA PRO A 144 10.34 19.42 16.41
C PRO A 144 10.25 19.68 15.39
N VAL A 145 10.12 19.61 15.07
CA VAL A 145 10.21 19.88 14.19
C VAL A 145 10.24 19.23 13.26
#